data_d272655205164700c6883888a073d416
#
_entry.id   d272655205164700c6883888a073d416
#
_cell.length_a   1.000
_cell.length_b   1.000
_cell.length_c   1.000
_cell.angle_alpha   90.00
_cell.angle_beta   90.00
_cell.angle_gamma   90.00
#
_symmetry.space_group_name_H-M   'P 1'
#
loop_
_entity.id
_entity.type
_entity.pdbx_description
1 polymer ?
#
loop_
_entity_poly.entity_id
_entity_poly.type
_entity_poly.pdbx_seq_one_letter_code
_entity_poly.pdbx_strand_id
1 'polypeptide(L)'
;MPANIAPFFLANPPGARRLTGARSGSLKDVSPVLWRLRLRQAMFKGAAFHVETQGRVSGRRTVVHEYPKLDYPYAEDLGRHAVRYQITGYVIQRWQPKQGDPNHGNMPWNYDMARDRLIAALEDLGPGRLVDPYNNRIGPQLFQCERYSMTESRERGGYAQFEMAFVEAGQSTFTFVDIDTASQVTGTANSSMAAVAVILDNEMQRLNDPTYKPVFVKP
;
A
#
# COMPACT_ATOMS: atom_id res chain seq x y z
N MET A 1 37.71 32.42 46.68
CA MET A 1 36.37 32.87 46.24
C MET A 1 35.93 31.92 45.13
N PRO A 2 34.90 31.09 45.34
CA PRO A 2 34.48 30.20 44.27
C PRO A 2 33.52 30.92 43.33
N ALA A 3 33.74 30.78 42.04
CA ALA A 3 32.91 31.31 40.96
C ALA A 3 31.56 30.60 40.89
N ASN A 4 30.51 31.40 40.98
CA ASN A 4 29.11 30.98 40.86
C ASN A 4 28.78 30.70 39.38
N ILE A 5 28.65 29.45 39.00
CA ILE A 5 28.22 29.05 37.66
C ILE A 5 26.70 29.00 37.65
N ALA A 6 26.08 30.00 37.09
CA ALA A 6 24.63 30.03 36.86
C ALA A 6 24.26 28.96 35.84
N PRO A 7 23.12 28.23 36.03
CA PRO A 7 22.68 27.26 35.09
C PRO A 7 22.20 27.91 33.77
N PHE A 8 22.75 27.47 32.67
CA PHE A 8 22.32 27.83 31.31
C PHE A 8 20.85 27.37 31.12
N PHE A 9 19.92 28.29 31.19
CA PHE A 9 18.57 28.04 30.68
C PHE A 9 18.65 28.06 29.16
N LEU A 10 18.48 26.88 28.56
CA LEU A 10 18.20 26.75 27.15
C LEU A 10 16.85 27.42 26.84
N ALA A 11 16.92 28.64 26.31
CA ALA A 11 15.75 29.31 25.76
C ALA A 11 15.21 28.47 24.59
N ASN A 12 13.92 28.11 24.65
CA ASN A 12 13.23 27.46 23.54
C ASN A 12 13.34 28.33 22.28
N PRO A 13 13.75 27.76 21.12
CA PRO A 13 13.78 28.49 19.87
C PRO A 13 12.35 28.96 19.49
N PRO A 14 12.19 30.18 18.98
CA PRO A 14 10.88 30.66 18.53
C PRO A 14 10.43 29.86 17.31
N GLY A 15 9.36 29.07 17.45
CA GLY A 15 8.83 28.25 16.36
C GLY A 15 8.45 26.82 16.74
N ALA A 16 8.77 26.36 17.94
CA ALA A 16 8.27 25.08 18.42
C ALA A 16 6.73 25.17 18.59
N ARG A 17 6.01 24.72 17.56
CA ARG A 17 4.56 24.48 17.70
C ARG A 17 4.38 23.50 18.85
N ARG A 18 3.82 24.01 19.95
CA ARG A 18 3.26 23.12 20.98
C ARG A 18 2.29 22.18 20.27
N LEU A 19 2.62 20.91 20.24
CA LEU A 19 1.66 19.85 19.94
C LEU A 19 0.67 19.76 21.12
N THR A 20 -0.14 20.80 21.26
CA THR A 20 -1.31 20.79 22.15
C THR A 20 -2.37 19.96 21.46
N GLY A 21 -2.35 18.67 21.67
CA GLY A 21 -3.30 17.75 21.06
C GLY A 21 -3.03 16.28 21.36
N ALA A 22 -1.96 15.95 22.05
CA ALA A 22 -1.91 14.69 22.76
C ALA A 22 -2.98 14.78 23.86
N ARG A 23 -4.22 14.36 23.53
CA ARG A 23 -5.15 13.96 24.58
C ARG A 23 -4.39 12.93 25.40
N SER A 24 -3.92 13.34 26.55
CA SER A 24 -3.52 12.47 27.63
C SER A 24 -4.77 11.65 27.97
N GLY A 25 -5.02 10.62 27.17
CA GLY A 25 -5.91 9.55 27.56
C GLY A 25 -5.31 8.99 28.82
N SER A 26 -5.95 9.26 29.93
CA SER A 26 -5.57 8.77 31.23
C SER A 26 -5.28 7.27 31.10
N LEU A 27 -4.05 6.84 31.40
CA LEU A 27 -3.67 5.43 31.50
C LEU A 27 -4.54 4.66 32.52
N LYS A 28 -5.43 5.34 33.22
CA LYS A 28 -6.36 4.76 34.20
C LYS A 28 -7.50 3.95 33.56
N ASP A 29 -7.76 4.10 32.27
CA ASP A 29 -8.87 3.42 31.59
C ASP A 29 -8.48 2.12 30.86
N VAL A 30 -7.23 1.71 30.93
CA VAL A 30 -6.79 0.44 30.38
C VAL A 30 -6.84 -0.63 31.45
N SER A 31 -8.05 -0.96 31.91
CA SER A 31 -8.26 -2.19 32.67
C SER A 31 -7.70 -3.37 31.86
N PRO A 32 -6.83 -4.22 32.44
CA PRO A 32 -6.25 -5.37 31.74
C PRO A 32 -7.31 -6.33 31.15
N VAL A 33 -8.55 -6.20 31.58
CA VAL A 33 -9.68 -6.98 31.05
C VAL A 33 -10.22 -6.38 29.74
N LEU A 34 -10.13 -5.06 29.53
CA LEU A 34 -10.75 -4.38 28.40
C LEU A 34 -10.03 -4.64 27.05
N TRP A 35 -8.74 -4.97 27.04
CA TRP A 35 -8.05 -5.27 25.79
C TRP A 35 -8.60 -6.53 25.11
N ARG A 36 -9.02 -7.54 25.87
CA ARG A 36 -9.63 -8.78 25.33
C ARG A 36 -10.97 -8.50 24.63
N LEU A 37 -11.73 -7.55 25.16
CA LEU A 37 -13.01 -7.14 24.56
C LEU A 37 -12.83 -6.33 23.26
N ARG A 38 -11.63 -5.78 23.06
CA ARG A 38 -11.28 -5.04 21.83
C ARG A 38 -10.67 -5.93 20.75
N LEU A 39 -10.27 -7.15 21.09
CA LEU A 39 -9.75 -8.09 20.11
C LEU A 39 -10.84 -8.44 19.11
N ARG A 40 -10.60 -8.07 17.87
CA ARG A 40 -11.46 -8.46 16.75
C ARG A 40 -10.87 -9.68 16.08
N GLN A 41 -11.71 -10.43 15.41
CA GLN A 41 -11.25 -11.51 14.55
C GLN A 41 -10.41 -10.93 13.40
N ALA A 42 -9.26 -11.56 13.14
CA ALA A 42 -8.46 -11.21 11.97
C ALA A 42 -9.20 -11.58 10.70
N MET A 43 -8.96 -10.82 9.65
CA MET A 43 -9.59 -11.06 8.36
C MET A 43 -8.64 -10.63 7.24
N PHE A 44 -8.53 -11.47 6.22
CA PHE A 44 -7.84 -11.15 4.98
C PHE A 44 -8.73 -11.41 3.78
N LYS A 45 -8.93 -10.42 2.91
CA LYS A 45 -9.85 -10.50 1.74
C LYS A 45 -11.23 -11.11 2.08
N GLY A 46 -11.75 -10.85 3.28
CA GLY A 46 -13.03 -11.38 3.74
C GLY A 46 -12.98 -12.80 4.35
N ALA A 47 -11.84 -13.48 4.33
CA ALA A 47 -11.63 -14.72 5.06
C ALA A 47 -11.18 -14.41 6.49
N ALA A 48 -11.93 -14.91 7.47
CA ALA A 48 -11.69 -14.68 8.87
C ALA A 48 -10.90 -15.84 9.49
N PHE A 49 -9.99 -15.52 10.40
CA PHE A 49 -9.15 -16.48 11.13
C PHE A 49 -8.82 -15.97 12.53
N HIS A 50 -8.33 -16.85 13.40
CA HIS A 50 -7.84 -16.47 14.71
C HIS A 50 -6.33 -16.26 14.66
N VAL A 51 -5.84 -15.29 15.42
CA VAL A 51 -4.40 -15.00 15.53
C VAL A 51 -3.91 -15.50 16.87
N GLU A 52 -2.85 -16.28 16.85
CA GLU A 52 -2.11 -16.72 18.02
C GLU A 52 -0.96 -15.76 18.31
N THR A 53 -0.11 -15.53 17.31
CA THR A 53 1.01 -14.60 17.42
C THR A 53 1.09 -13.71 16.18
N GLN A 54 1.59 -12.50 16.40
CA GLN A 54 1.79 -11.54 15.33
C GLN A 54 3.09 -10.78 15.53
N GLY A 55 3.93 -10.79 14.53
CA GLY A 55 5.14 -9.98 14.43
C GLY A 55 4.97 -8.89 13.36
N ARG A 56 5.45 -7.69 13.65
CA ARG A 56 5.51 -6.60 12.68
C ARG A 56 6.94 -6.15 12.48
N VAL A 57 7.41 -6.14 11.26
CA VAL A 57 8.70 -5.61 10.86
C VAL A 57 8.48 -4.34 10.06
N SER A 58 9.08 -3.24 10.51
CA SER A 58 9.00 -1.93 9.87
C SER A 58 10.21 -1.12 10.27
N GLY A 59 10.56 -0.10 9.51
CA GLY A 59 11.68 0.77 9.81
C GLY A 59 11.95 1.74 8.66
N ARG A 60 13.10 2.38 8.72
CA ARG A 60 13.58 3.25 7.64
C ARG A 60 14.78 2.61 6.98
N ARG A 61 14.92 2.81 5.68
CA ARG A 61 16.11 2.41 4.94
C ARG A 61 17.15 3.50 5.13
N THR A 62 18.29 3.12 5.73
CA THR A 62 19.38 4.04 5.97
C THR A 62 20.64 3.51 5.31
N VAL A 63 21.38 4.38 4.66
CA VAL A 63 22.74 4.11 4.19
C VAL A 63 23.70 4.88 5.06
N VAL A 64 24.68 4.18 5.60
CA VAL A 64 25.72 4.79 6.44
C VAL A 64 26.96 5.00 5.58
N HIS A 65 27.41 6.24 5.49
CA HIS A 65 28.65 6.62 4.81
C HIS A 65 29.74 6.86 5.85
N GLU A 66 30.80 6.06 5.78
CA GLU A 66 31.98 6.20 6.62
C GLU A 66 33.12 6.83 5.78
N TYR A 67 33.62 7.94 6.25
CA TYR A 67 34.74 8.62 5.60
C TYR A 67 36.03 8.39 6.35
N PRO A 68 37.16 8.15 5.65
CA PRO A 68 38.48 8.03 6.29
C PRO A 68 38.79 9.27 7.12
N LYS A 69 39.27 9.07 8.36
CA LYS A 69 39.64 10.13 9.32
C LYS A 69 38.47 10.96 9.88
N LEU A 70 37.22 10.56 9.68
CA LEU A 70 36.10 11.15 10.37
C LEU A 70 35.58 10.16 11.42
N ASP A 71 35.45 10.63 12.67
CA ASP A 71 34.98 9.78 13.79
C ASP A 71 33.48 9.59 13.78
N TYR A 72 32.74 10.41 13.01
CA TYR A 72 31.28 10.37 12.93
C TYR A 72 30.82 9.97 11.54
N PRO A 73 30.05 8.87 11.40
CA PRO A 73 29.46 8.49 10.14
C PRO A 73 28.29 9.41 9.77
N TYR A 74 28.05 9.58 8.48
CA TYR A 74 26.86 10.23 7.95
C TYR A 74 25.81 9.19 7.56
N ALA A 75 24.61 9.28 8.12
CA ALA A 75 23.51 8.40 7.80
C ALA A 75 22.50 9.10 6.88
N GLU A 76 22.33 8.57 5.70
CA GLU A 76 21.32 9.01 4.73
C GLU A 76 20.05 8.19 4.85
N ASP A 77 18.90 8.86 4.88
CA ASP A 77 17.59 8.23 4.98
C ASP A 77 16.96 8.05 3.60
N LEU A 78 16.84 6.82 3.15
CA LEU A 78 16.25 6.44 1.86
C LEU A 78 14.73 6.18 1.91
N GLY A 79 14.07 6.58 2.99
CA GLY A 79 12.63 6.41 3.16
C GLY A 79 12.23 5.18 3.97
N ARG A 80 10.93 4.94 4.06
CA ARG A 80 10.36 3.87 4.88
C ARG A 80 10.48 2.50 4.19
N HIS A 81 10.82 1.46 4.95
CA HIS A 81 10.64 0.08 4.51
C HIS A 81 9.15 -0.26 4.37
N ALA A 82 8.83 -1.13 3.41
CA ALA A 82 7.52 -1.76 3.38
C ALA A 82 7.26 -2.50 4.70
N VAL A 83 6.07 -2.34 5.24
CA VAL A 83 5.68 -3.04 6.46
C VAL A 83 5.48 -4.51 6.14
N ARG A 84 6.08 -5.38 6.96
CA ARG A 84 5.89 -6.83 6.87
C ARG A 84 5.24 -7.32 8.15
N TYR A 85 4.28 -8.22 7.97
CA TYR A 85 3.66 -8.94 9.08
C TYR A 85 3.96 -10.43 8.95
N GLN A 86 4.32 -11.03 10.09
CA GLN A 86 4.37 -12.48 10.26
C GLN A 86 3.27 -12.84 11.24
N ILE A 87 2.31 -13.63 10.81
CA ILE A 87 1.13 -13.97 11.58
C ILE A 87 1.05 -15.48 11.67
N THR A 88 1.06 -16.00 12.90
CA THR A 88 0.64 -17.37 13.19
C THR A 88 -0.82 -17.32 13.57
N GLY A 89 -1.65 -17.91 12.74
CA GLY A 89 -3.09 -17.96 12.93
C GLY A 89 -3.61 -19.37 12.89
N TYR A 90 -4.86 -19.54 13.24
CA TYR A 90 -5.52 -20.83 13.17
C TYR A 90 -6.99 -20.72 12.82
N VAL A 91 -7.50 -21.79 12.25
CA VAL A 91 -8.91 -22.02 11.98
C VAL A 91 -9.35 -23.24 12.78
N ILE A 92 -10.46 -23.14 13.47
CA ILE A 92 -10.97 -24.21 14.31
C ILE A 92 -12.46 -24.46 14.04
N GLN A 93 -12.85 -25.72 14.14
CA GLN A 93 -14.26 -26.11 14.13
C GLN A 93 -14.99 -25.37 15.26
N ARG A 94 -16.01 -24.59 14.90
CA ARG A 94 -16.86 -23.92 15.88
C ARG A 94 -18.07 -24.77 16.20
N TRP A 95 -18.47 -24.71 17.46
CA TRP A 95 -19.76 -25.25 17.84
C TRP A 95 -20.87 -24.51 17.07
N GLN A 96 -21.85 -25.23 16.57
CA GLN A 96 -23.02 -24.62 15.91
C GLN A 96 -23.66 -23.59 16.87
N PRO A 97 -23.63 -22.30 16.56
CA PRO A 97 -24.30 -21.32 17.41
C PRO A 97 -25.80 -21.52 17.25
N LYS A 98 -26.52 -21.38 18.35
CA LYS A 98 -27.99 -21.34 18.30
C LYS A 98 -28.41 -20.19 17.41
N GLN A 99 -29.44 -20.43 16.58
CA GLN A 99 -30.03 -19.42 15.72
C GLN A 99 -30.38 -18.18 16.56
N GLY A 100 -29.79 -17.01 16.23
CA GLY A 100 -30.00 -15.75 16.97
C GLY A 100 -28.85 -15.28 17.87
N ASP A 101 -27.71 -15.98 17.88
CA ASP A 101 -26.51 -15.50 18.61
C ASP A 101 -25.89 -14.27 17.90
N PRO A 102 -25.86 -13.08 18.54
CA PRO A 102 -25.29 -11.86 17.96
C PRO A 102 -23.76 -11.95 17.74
N ASN A 103 -23.10 -12.94 18.33
CA ASN A 103 -21.66 -13.18 18.17
C ASN A 103 -21.32 -14.08 16.96
N HIS A 104 -22.24 -14.21 16.02
CA HIS A 104 -21.98 -14.82 14.73
C HIS A 104 -20.92 -14.03 13.98
N GLY A 105 -19.63 -14.33 14.22
CA GLY A 105 -18.56 -13.79 13.40
C GLY A 105 -18.65 -14.31 11.96
N ASN A 106 -18.03 -13.62 11.02
CA ASN A 106 -17.97 -14.00 9.60
C ASN A 106 -17.25 -15.33 9.31
N MET A 107 -16.82 -16.04 10.35
CA MET A 107 -16.15 -17.33 10.19
C MET A 107 -17.20 -18.44 10.01
N PRO A 108 -17.12 -19.23 8.95
CA PRO A 108 -17.94 -20.41 8.79
C PRO A 108 -17.86 -21.32 10.02
N TRP A 109 -18.98 -21.88 10.44
CA TRP A 109 -19.00 -22.83 11.55
C TRP A 109 -18.36 -24.17 11.19
N ASN A 110 -18.29 -24.48 9.89
CA ASN A 110 -17.60 -25.65 9.36
C ASN A 110 -16.11 -25.32 9.13
N TYR A 111 -15.25 -26.09 9.77
CA TYR A 111 -13.81 -25.99 9.68
C TYR A 111 -13.29 -26.04 8.23
N ASP A 112 -13.74 -27.01 7.44
CA ASP A 112 -13.28 -27.20 6.06
C ASP A 112 -13.55 -25.96 5.20
N MET A 113 -14.76 -25.42 5.30
CA MET A 113 -15.14 -24.22 4.58
C MET A 113 -14.31 -22.99 5.01
N ALA A 114 -14.01 -22.87 6.30
CA ALA A 114 -13.23 -21.77 6.81
C ALA A 114 -11.76 -21.87 6.34
N ARG A 115 -11.19 -23.08 6.36
CA ARG A 115 -9.86 -23.38 5.87
C ARG A 115 -9.74 -23.07 4.38
N ASP A 116 -10.62 -23.65 3.57
CA ASP A 116 -10.58 -23.51 2.11
C ASP A 116 -10.81 -22.05 1.67
N ARG A 117 -11.67 -21.33 2.37
CA ARG A 117 -11.89 -19.91 2.15
C ARG A 117 -10.65 -19.07 2.47
N LEU A 118 -9.92 -19.44 3.54
CA LEU A 118 -8.67 -18.76 3.88
C LEU A 118 -7.59 -19.04 2.84
N ILE A 119 -7.43 -20.30 2.42
CA ILE A 119 -6.49 -20.68 1.35
C ILE A 119 -6.80 -19.91 0.08
N ALA A 120 -8.03 -19.91 -0.38
CA ALA A 120 -8.46 -19.18 -1.57
C ALA A 120 -8.14 -17.68 -1.47
N ALA A 121 -8.35 -17.07 -0.29
CA ALA A 121 -8.05 -15.66 -0.06
C ALA A 121 -6.53 -15.37 -0.06
N LEU A 122 -5.69 -16.31 0.41
CA LEU A 122 -4.23 -16.16 0.43
C LEU A 122 -3.61 -16.33 -0.95
N GLU A 123 -4.19 -17.17 -1.80
CA GLU A 123 -3.74 -17.46 -3.17
C GLU A 123 -4.35 -16.51 -4.22
N ASP A 124 -5.40 -15.77 -3.85
CA ASP A 124 -6.08 -14.86 -4.75
C ASP A 124 -5.16 -13.71 -5.20
N LEU A 125 -5.26 -13.37 -6.48
CA LEU A 125 -4.42 -12.38 -7.13
C LEU A 125 -4.62 -10.97 -6.55
N GLY A 126 -3.52 -10.25 -6.41
CA GLY A 126 -3.50 -8.84 -6.03
C GLY A 126 -3.56 -8.59 -4.53
N PRO A 127 -3.37 -7.34 -4.14
CA PRO A 127 -3.36 -6.94 -2.75
C PRO A 127 -4.75 -6.96 -2.14
N GLY A 128 -4.83 -7.28 -0.86
CA GLY A 128 -6.04 -7.33 -0.08
C GLY A 128 -5.96 -6.57 1.23
N ARG A 129 -7.10 -6.32 1.82
CA ARG A 129 -7.19 -5.68 3.12
C ARG A 129 -6.93 -6.71 4.23
N LEU A 130 -5.94 -6.44 5.05
CA LEU A 130 -5.66 -7.19 6.26
C LEU A 130 -6.25 -6.45 7.47
N VAL A 131 -7.15 -7.10 8.19
CA VAL A 131 -7.69 -6.63 9.46
C VAL A 131 -6.90 -7.33 10.58
N ASP A 132 -6.22 -6.53 11.37
CA ASP A 132 -5.39 -6.98 12.47
C ASP A 132 -6.16 -6.87 13.79
N PRO A 133 -6.26 -7.96 14.59
CA PRO A 133 -6.96 -7.93 15.86
C PRO A 133 -6.30 -7.04 16.92
N TYR A 134 -4.98 -6.89 16.87
CA TYR A 134 -4.22 -6.12 17.86
C TYR A 134 -4.12 -4.64 17.51
N ASN A 135 -4.17 -4.31 16.23
CA ASN A 135 -4.09 -2.96 15.74
C ASN A 135 -5.44 -2.53 15.17
N ASN A 136 -6.27 -1.97 16.00
CA ASN A 136 -7.63 -1.52 15.65
C ASN A 136 -7.64 -0.37 14.62
N ARG A 137 -6.48 0.03 14.12
CA ARG A 137 -6.33 1.01 13.05
C ARG A 137 -6.50 0.30 11.72
N ILE A 138 -7.70 0.33 11.23
CA ILE A 138 -8.02 0.03 9.85
C ILE A 138 -7.41 1.16 9.01
N GLY A 139 -6.10 1.08 8.77
CA GLY A 139 -5.46 1.95 7.80
C GLY A 139 -5.88 1.53 6.38
N PRO A 140 -5.77 2.42 5.40
CA PRO A 140 -6.04 2.11 3.99
C PRO A 140 -4.97 1.17 3.38
N GLN A 141 -4.11 0.59 4.20
CA GLN A 141 -3.00 -0.21 3.75
C GLN A 141 -3.49 -1.56 3.22
N LEU A 142 -3.10 -1.83 2.00
CA LEU A 142 -3.31 -3.12 1.36
C LEU A 142 -2.06 -3.98 1.58
N PHE A 143 -2.29 -5.27 1.75
CA PHE A 143 -1.23 -6.26 1.94
C PHE A 143 -1.37 -7.37 0.92
N GLN A 144 -0.25 -7.94 0.56
CA GLN A 144 -0.18 -9.12 -0.27
C GLN A 144 0.43 -10.26 0.55
N CYS A 145 -0.13 -11.45 0.45
CA CYS A 145 0.47 -12.64 1.02
C CYS A 145 1.70 -13.00 0.19
N GLU A 146 2.88 -13.02 0.83
CA GLU A 146 4.13 -13.42 0.19
C GLU A 146 4.30 -14.93 0.22
N ARG A 147 3.95 -15.53 1.35
CA ARG A 147 3.99 -16.98 1.55
C ARG A 147 3.10 -17.37 2.72
N TYR A 148 2.63 -18.59 2.68
CA TYR A 148 1.99 -19.22 3.83
C TYR A 148 2.37 -20.70 3.91
N SER A 149 2.28 -21.26 5.11
CA SER A 149 2.33 -22.69 5.37
C SER A 149 1.13 -23.09 6.22
N MET A 150 0.59 -24.26 5.97
CA MET A 150 -0.53 -24.81 6.71
C MET A 150 -0.11 -26.14 7.33
N THR A 151 -0.46 -26.32 8.60
CA THR A 151 -0.21 -27.56 9.33
C THR A 151 -1.51 -28.07 9.92
N GLU A 152 -1.85 -29.30 9.62
CA GLU A 152 -2.97 -30.03 10.19
C GLU A 152 -2.44 -31.28 10.90
N SER A 153 -3.04 -31.62 12.01
CA SER A 153 -2.65 -32.80 12.79
C SER A 153 -3.87 -33.69 13.01
N ARG A 154 -3.68 -34.99 12.83
CA ARG A 154 -4.69 -36.01 13.12
C ARG A 154 -5.15 -35.96 14.58
N GLU A 155 -4.27 -35.59 15.50
CA GLU A 155 -4.57 -35.50 16.93
C GLU A 155 -5.50 -34.34 17.27
N ARG A 156 -5.48 -33.29 16.42
CA ARG A 156 -6.30 -32.09 16.57
C ARG A 156 -7.29 -31.98 15.40
N GLY A 157 -8.18 -32.95 15.29
CA GLY A 157 -9.21 -32.92 14.27
C GLY A 157 -10.04 -31.63 14.31
N GLY A 158 -10.30 -31.02 13.15
CA GLY A 158 -11.01 -29.75 13.04
C GLY A 158 -10.21 -28.51 13.42
N TYR A 159 -8.87 -28.58 13.34
CA TYR A 159 -7.94 -27.49 13.60
C TYR A 159 -6.86 -27.43 12.52
N ALA A 160 -6.66 -26.27 11.91
CA ALA A 160 -5.55 -25.99 11.04
C ALA A 160 -4.78 -24.76 11.53
N GLN A 161 -3.48 -24.86 11.58
CA GLN A 161 -2.58 -23.76 11.89
C GLN A 161 -1.97 -23.23 10.60
N PHE A 162 -1.92 -21.92 10.50
CA PHE A 162 -1.34 -21.19 9.36
C PHE A 162 -0.22 -20.28 9.84
N GLU A 163 0.91 -20.36 9.17
CA GLU A 163 1.97 -19.38 9.29
C GLU A 163 1.99 -18.54 8.02
N MET A 164 1.71 -17.25 8.14
CA MET A 164 1.50 -16.35 7.02
C MET A 164 2.45 -15.18 7.07
N ALA A 165 3.06 -14.85 5.95
CA ALA A 165 3.88 -13.65 5.78
C ALA A 165 3.18 -12.70 4.80
N PHE A 166 2.94 -11.48 5.26
CA PHE A 166 2.33 -10.41 4.48
C PHE A 166 3.31 -9.27 4.27
N VAL A 167 3.28 -8.67 3.10
CA VAL A 167 4.02 -7.46 2.75
C VAL A 167 3.05 -6.36 2.38
N GLU A 168 3.35 -5.14 2.79
CA GLU A 168 2.58 -3.96 2.42
C GLU A 168 2.66 -3.75 0.91
N ALA A 169 1.52 -3.73 0.26
CA ALA A 169 1.40 -3.41 -1.15
C ALA A 169 1.23 -1.89 -1.28
N GLY A 170 2.23 -1.23 -1.84
CA GLY A 170 2.15 0.18 -2.22
C GLY A 170 1.22 0.37 -3.42
N GLN A 171 0.70 1.57 -3.58
CA GLN A 171 0.11 1.96 -4.86
C GLN A 171 1.25 2.21 -5.85
N SER A 172 1.14 1.66 -7.05
CA SER A 172 2.04 2.04 -8.13
C SER A 172 1.80 3.52 -8.45
N THR A 173 2.83 4.34 -8.21
CA THR A 173 2.81 5.75 -8.60
C THR A 173 3.11 5.93 -10.08
N PHE A 174 3.52 4.86 -10.76
CA PHE A 174 3.71 4.87 -12.20
C PHE A 174 2.35 4.67 -12.86
N THR A 175 1.68 5.78 -13.16
CA THR A 175 0.63 5.77 -14.17
C THR A 175 1.37 5.59 -15.50
N PHE A 176 1.32 4.40 -16.08
CA PHE A 176 1.66 4.25 -17.48
C PHE A 176 0.61 5.06 -18.22
N VAL A 177 0.99 6.25 -18.69
CA VAL A 177 0.20 6.95 -19.68
C VAL A 177 0.34 6.07 -20.92
N ASP A 178 -0.69 5.33 -21.23
CA ASP A 178 -0.81 4.61 -22.49
C ASP A 178 -0.90 5.68 -23.56
N ILE A 179 0.26 6.03 -24.10
CA ILE A 179 0.34 7.00 -25.21
C ILE A 179 -0.12 6.22 -26.42
N ASP A 180 -1.36 6.44 -26.83
CA ASP A 180 -1.89 5.92 -28.07
C ASP A 180 -1.14 6.58 -29.26
N THR A 181 0.04 5.99 -29.53
CA THR A 181 0.89 6.42 -30.66
C THR A 181 0.21 6.21 -32.00
N ALA A 182 -0.70 5.24 -32.10
CA ALA A 182 -1.43 4.98 -33.32
C ALA A 182 -2.37 6.14 -33.67
N SER A 183 -3.13 6.67 -32.71
CA SER A 183 -3.98 7.83 -32.93
C SER A 183 -3.19 9.10 -33.21
N GLN A 184 -2.02 9.28 -32.57
CA GLN A 184 -1.13 10.41 -32.85
C GLN A 184 -0.54 10.35 -34.26
N VAL A 185 -0.07 9.19 -34.71
CA VAL A 185 0.44 8.99 -36.05
C VAL A 185 -0.66 9.22 -37.08
N THR A 186 -1.86 8.67 -36.89
CA THR A 186 -3.00 8.85 -37.74
C THR A 186 -3.43 10.32 -37.81
N GLY A 187 -3.47 11.04 -36.69
CA GLY A 187 -3.76 12.45 -36.61
C GLY A 187 -2.74 13.30 -37.38
N THR A 188 -1.45 13.01 -37.24
CA THR A 188 -0.39 13.70 -37.97
C THR A 188 -0.46 13.41 -39.47
N ALA A 189 -0.70 12.18 -39.87
CA ALA A 189 -0.86 11.81 -41.29
C ALA A 189 -2.06 12.52 -41.92
N ASN A 190 -3.20 12.55 -41.22
CA ASN A 190 -4.39 13.25 -41.71
C ASN A 190 -4.18 14.76 -41.83
N SER A 191 -3.50 15.39 -40.88
CA SER A 191 -3.17 16.82 -40.94
C SER A 191 -2.21 17.14 -42.09
N SER A 192 -1.24 16.27 -42.35
CA SER A 192 -0.32 16.40 -43.46
C SER A 192 -1.02 16.23 -44.83
N MET A 193 -1.91 15.26 -44.95
CA MET A 193 -2.73 15.09 -46.16
C MET A 193 -3.66 16.29 -46.41
N ALA A 194 -4.27 16.83 -45.36
CA ALA A 194 -5.10 18.03 -45.48
C ALA A 194 -4.27 19.25 -45.94
N ALA A 195 -3.06 19.41 -45.40
CA ALA A 195 -2.16 20.49 -45.84
C ALA A 195 -1.75 20.34 -47.30
N VAL A 196 -1.44 19.13 -47.76
CA VAL A 196 -1.12 18.86 -49.19
C VAL A 196 -2.34 19.14 -50.08
N ALA A 197 -3.54 18.74 -49.68
CA ALA A 197 -4.78 18.99 -50.41
C ALA A 197 -5.01 20.50 -50.61
N VAL A 198 -4.80 21.31 -49.58
CA VAL A 198 -4.92 22.77 -49.66
C VAL A 198 -3.89 23.37 -50.62
N ILE A 199 -2.64 22.88 -50.61
CA ILE A 199 -1.60 23.34 -51.55
C ILE A 199 -1.97 22.98 -52.99
N LEU A 200 -2.45 21.78 -53.24
CA LEU A 200 -2.90 21.34 -54.55
C LEU A 200 -4.08 22.14 -55.05
N ASP A 201 -5.06 22.44 -54.20
CA ASP A 201 -6.23 23.26 -54.57
C ASP A 201 -5.81 24.69 -54.92
N ASN A 202 -4.91 25.26 -54.12
CA ASN A 202 -4.35 26.60 -54.43
C ASN A 202 -3.56 26.61 -55.75
N GLU A 203 -2.77 25.59 -56.05
CA GLU A 203 -2.08 25.51 -57.36
C GLU A 203 -3.04 25.29 -58.51
N MET A 204 -4.07 24.46 -58.33
CA MET A 204 -5.12 24.31 -59.36
C MET A 204 -5.88 25.60 -59.61
N GLN A 205 -6.21 26.36 -58.57
CA GLN A 205 -6.84 27.70 -58.75
C GLN A 205 -5.91 28.65 -59.46
N ARG A 206 -4.57 28.64 -59.15
CA ARG A 206 -3.59 29.46 -59.89
C ARG A 206 -3.49 29.10 -61.36
N LEU A 207 -3.51 27.80 -61.68
CA LEU A 207 -3.45 27.36 -63.10
C LEU A 207 -4.72 27.66 -63.87
N ASN A 208 -5.87 27.73 -63.21
CA ASN A 208 -7.14 28.10 -63.83
C ASN A 208 -7.38 29.60 -63.91
N ASP A 209 -6.50 30.45 -63.36
CA ASP A 209 -6.58 31.88 -63.47
C ASP A 209 -6.21 32.32 -64.92
N PRO A 210 -7.11 32.93 -65.67
CA PRO A 210 -6.82 33.34 -67.03
C PRO A 210 -5.72 34.39 -67.14
N THR A 211 -5.32 35.00 -66.02
CA THR A 211 -4.24 36.01 -65.99
C THR A 211 -2.86 35.39 -65.68
N TYR A 212 -2.83 34.11 -65.35
CA TYR A 212 -1.58 33.39 -64.97
C TYR A 212 -0.69 33.17 -66.22
N LYS A 213 0.49 33.78 -66.21
CA LYS A 213 1.51 33.56 -67.25
C LYS A 213 2.63 32.69 -66.62
N PRO A 214 2.80 31.45 -67.05
CA PRO A 214 3.92 30.58 -66.50
C PRO A 214 5.27 31.21 -66.87
N VAL A 215 6.12 31.44 -65.87
CA VAL A 215 7.51 31.87 -66.07
C VAL A 215 8.33 30.64 -66.42
N PHE A 216 8.63 30.50 -67.70
CA PHE A 216 9.57 29.45 -68.13
C PHE A 216 10.99 29.96 -67.87
N VAL A 217 11.67 29.44 -66.89
CA VAL A 217 13.09 29.63 -66.71
C VAL A 217 13.80 28.78 -67.78
N LYS A 218 14.42 29.45 -68.74
CA LYS A 218 15.25 28.79 -69.73
C LYS A 218 16.45 28.20 -69.08
N PRO A 219 16.86 26.94 -69.38
CA PRO A 219 18.04 26.29 -68.84
C PRO A 219 19.34 27.01 -69.19
#